data_51277f1c27cfda44eecd9185a0747806
#
_entry.id   51277f1c27cfda44eecd9185a0747806
#
_cell.length_a   1.000
_cell.length_b   1.000
_cell.length_c   1.000
_cell.angle_alpha   90.00
_cell.angle_beta   90.00
_cell.angle_gamma   90.00
#
_symmetry.space_group_name_H-M   'P 1'
#
loop_
_entity.id
_entity.type
_entity.pdbx_description
1 polymer ?
#
loop_
_entity_poly.entity_id
_entity_poly.type
_entity_poly.pdbx_seq_one_letter_code
_entity_poly.pdbx_strand_id
1 'polypeptide(L)'
;MLTSVFENLQADAPDLGVLAVCVVTALVLGLALAAVFCARGRATKSLASTIAVLPAMVCVVIALVNGNVGAGVAVAGAFSLVRFRSVPGSASDMGFVFLAMCVGLACGMGYLGVAGLTTVAVGGAYLAFSLAGSSLDESRARTLRITVPEDLDYTTLFDDVLGRYAKTSRLACVKTANMGSLYKLRYELEMAPGASERELIDELRCRNGNLEVSLSYGEATGNEL
;
A
#
# COMPACT_ATOMS: atom_id res chain seq x y z
N MET A 1 -15.59 -10.09 29.97
CA MET A 1 -14.14 -9.77 29.78
C MET A 1 -13.90 -8.63 28.76
N LEU A 2 -14.87 -7.80 28.50
CA LEU A 2 -14.75 -6.59 27.63
C LEU A 2 -14.80 -5.28 28.44
N THR A 3 -14.55 -5.34 29.75
CA THR A 3 -14.48 -4.16 30.60
C THR A 3 -13.17 -3.44 30.39
N SER A 4 -13.22 -2.12 30.34
CA SER A 4 -12.04 -1.26 30.25
C SER A 4 -11.16 -1.43 31.49
N VAL A 5 -9.86 -1.48 31.30
CA VAL A 5 -8.88 -1.53 32.40
C VAL A 5 -8.97 -0.26 33.29
N PHE A 6 -9.53 0.84 32.76
CA PHE A 6 -9.76 2.09 33.49
C PHE A 6 -11.01 2.12 34.36
N GLU A 7 -11.93 1.15 34.21
CA GLU A 7 -13.22 1.14 34.95
C GLU A 7 -13.06 0.94 36.47
N ASN A 8 -11.91 0.38 36.89
CA ASN A 8 -11.58 0.20 38.31
C ASN A 8 -10.78 1.35 38.93
N LEU A 9 -10.47 2.38 38.17
CA LEU A 9 -9.67 3.52 38.62
C LEU A 9 -10.54 4.77 38.61
N GLN A 10 -11.29 4.98 39.68
CA GLN A 10 -11.89 6.29 40.07
C GLN A 10 -10.76 7.27 40.45
N ALA A 11 -9.99 7.74 39.48
CA ALA A 11 -8.96 8.73 39.75
C ALA A 11 -8.88 9.72 38.57
N ASP A 12 -8.81 10.99 38.88
CA ASP A 12 -8.74 12.16 37.98
C ASP A 12 -7.49 12.22 37.08
N ALA A 13 -6.62 11.23 37.11
CA ALA A 13 -5.47 11.13 36.23
C ALA A 13 -5.21 9.65 35.83
N PRO A 14 -4.85 9.36 34.57
CA PRO A 14 -4.48 8.01 34.16
C PRO A 14 -3.24 7.57 34.96
N ASP A 15 -3.37 6.46 35.68
CA ASP A 15 -2.25 5.87 36.42
C ASP A 15 -1.11 5.56 35.46
N LEU A 16 0.07 6.14 35.69
CA LEU A 16 1.22 6.05 34.78
C LEU A 16 1.57 4.58 34.46
N GLY A 17 1.33 3.67 35.43
CA GLY A 17 1.56 2.25 35.25
C GLY A 17 0.57 1.64 34.23
N VAL A 18 -0.71 1.99 34.31
CA VAL A 18 -1.75 1.51 33.38
C VAL A 18 -1.50 2.07 31.98
N LEU A 19 -1.16 3.36 31.88
CA LEU A 19 -0.78 3.97 30.60
C LEU A 19 0.40 3.26 29.95
N ALA A 20 1.43 2.95 30.73
CA ALA A 20 2.61 2.23 30.23
C ALA A 20 2.23 0.84 29.68
N VAL A 21 1.36 0.10 30.37
CA VAL A 21 0.86 -1.21 29.89
C VAL A 21 0.09 -1.06 28.58
N CYS A 22 -0.80 -0.07 28.46
CA CYS A 22 -1.56 0.20 27.23
C CYS A 22 -0.64 0.54 26.07
N VAL A 23 0.39 1.39 26.29
CA VAL A 23 1.35 1.78 25.24
C VAL A 23 2.21 0.59 24.82
N VAL A 24 2.72 -0.20 25.75
CA VAL A 24 3.50 -1.41 25.42
C VAL A 24 2.66 -2.40 24.63
N THR A 25 1.40 -2.64 25.05
CA THR A 25 0.49 -3.53 24.34
C THR A 25 0.19 -3.01 22.94
N ALA A 26 -0.06 -1.70 22.77
CA ALA A 26 -0.27 -1.07 21.48
C ALA A 26 0.95 -1.23 20.56
N LEU A 27 2.15 -1.13 21.10
CA LEU A 27 3.40 -1.29 20.37
C LEU A 27 3.62 -2.74 19.94
N VAL A 28 3.33 -3.71 20.80
CA VAL A 28 3.40 -5.14 20.47
C VAL A 28 2.41 -5.50 19.35
N LEU A 29 1.16 -5.01 19.45
CA LEU A 29 0.15 -5.24 18.41
C LEU A 29 0.51 -4.53 17.10
N GLY A 30 1.09 -3.32 17.17
CA GLY A 30 1.61 -2.60 16.01
C GLY A 30 2.75 -3.35 15.30
N LEU A 31 3.68 -3.93 16.06
CA LEU A 31 4.74 -4.79 15.51
C LEU A 31 4.16 -6.04 14.85
N ALA A 32 3.14 -6.67 15.45
CA ALA A 32 2.47 -7.82 14.86
C ALA A 32 1.80 -7.44 13.52
N LEU A 33 1.12 -6.28 13.44
CA LEU A 33 0.55 -5.76 12.19
C LEU A 33 1.61 -5.46 11.13
N ALA A 34 2.73 -4.86 11.53
CA ALA A 34 3.85 -4.60 10.63
C ALA A 34 4.46 -5.90 10.10
N ALA A 35 4.55 -6.95 10.92
CA ALA A 35 5.02 -8.26 10.49
C ALA A 35 4.06 -8.89 9.45
N VAL A 36 2.74 -8.82 9.67
CA VAL A 36 1.73 -9.26 8.70
C VAL A 36 1.82 -8.46 7.40
N PHE A 37 2.03 -7.14 7.50
CA PHE A 37 2.22 -6.27 6.35
C PHE A 37 3.48 -6.65 5.54
N CYS A 38 4.62 -6.89 6.22
CA CYS A 38 5.87 -7.31 5.58
C CYS A 38 5.77 -8.69 4.90
N ALA A 39 4.97 -9.60 5.46
CA ALA A 39 4.77 -10.93 4.89
C ALA A 39 4.14 -10.93 3.48
N ARG A 40 3.52 -9.81 3.06
CA ARG A 40 2.95 -9.64 1.71
C ARG A 40 3.97 -9.40 0.60
N GLY A 41 5.26 -9.23 0.94
CA GLY A 41 6.34 -9.08 -0.05
C GLY A 41 6.44 -7.74 -0.78
N ARG A 42 5.50 -6.80 -0.56
CA ARG A 42 5.47 -5.45 -1.18
C ARG A 42 5.70 -4.31 -0.17
N ALA A 43 6.14 -4.65 1.03
CA ALA A 43 6.27 -3.69 2.12
C ALA A 43 7.42 -2.69 1.88
N THR A 44 7.08 -1.40 1.78
CA THR A 44 8.09 -0.35 1.89
C THR A 44 8.53 -0.24 3.36
N LYS A 45 9.84 -0.29 3.63
CA LYS A 45 10.39 -0.23 5.00
C LYS A 45 9.86 0.98 5.79
N SER A 46 9.69 2.12 5.13
CA SER A 46 9.15 3.35 5.74
C SER A 46 7.71 3.15 6.22
N LEU A 47 6.85 2.53 5.42
CA LEU A 47 5.44 2.32 5.79
C LEU A 47 5.31 1.26 6.88
N ALA A 48 6.11 0.18 6.81
CA ALA A 48 6.12 -0.84 7.85
C ALA A 48 6.51 -0.28 9.23
N SER A 49 7.52 0.60 9.29
CA SER A 49 7.90 1.28 10.54
C SER A 49 6.80 2.20 11.06
N THR A 50 6.10 2.89 10.16
CA THR A 50 4.96 3.74 10.54
C THR A 50 3.82 2.91 11.13
N ILE A 51 3.43 1.80 10.49
CA ILE A 51 2.38 0.89 10.99
C ILE A 51 2.75 0.32 12.37
N ALA A 52 4.03 0.02 12.60
CA ALA A 52 4.49 -0.52 13.88
C ALA A 52 4.33 0.48 15.04
N VAL A 53 4.61 1.76 14.81
CA VAL A 53 4.64 2.80 15.87
C VAL A 53 3.30 3.52 16.01
N LEU A 54 2.51 3.61 14.94
CA LEU A 54 1.27 4.36 14.89
C LEU A 54 0.27 4.02 16.01
N PRO A 55 0.03 2.72 16.37
CA PRO A 55 -0.88 2.39 17.46
C PRO A 55 -0.45 2.97 18.80
N ALA A 56 0.85 2.97 19.09
CA ALA A 56 1.36 3.53 20.33
C ALA A 56 1.19 5.06 20.39
N MET A 57 1.42 5.75 19.28
CA MET A 57 1.19 7.20 19.18
C MET A 57 -0.28 7.55 19.39
N VAL A 58 -1.20 6.84 18.72
CA VAL A 58 -2.65 7.05 18.87
C VAL A 58 -3.10 6.71 20.28
N CYS A 59 -2.59 5.64 20.89
CA CYS A 59 -2.88 5.24 22.26
C CYS A 59 -2.57 6.38 23.26
N VAL A 60 -1.40 7.00 23.17
CA VAL A 60 -1.01 8.12 24.02
C VAL A 60 -1.92 9.32 23.82
N VAL A 61 -2.21 9.67 22.58
CA VAL A 61 -3.10 10.80 22.27
C VAL A 61 -4.48 10.59 22.86
N ILE A 62 -5.08 9.42 22.70
CA ILE A 62 -6.39 9.09 23.23
C ILE A 62 -6.40 9.05 24.76
N ALA A 63 -5.38 8.49 25.37
CA ALA A 63 -5.26 8.49 26.85
C ALA A 63 -5.18 9.90 27.43
N LEU A 64 -4.50 10.83 26.76
CA LEU A 64 -4.41 12.25 27.16
C LEU A 64 -5.72 13.02 26.97
N VAL A 65 -6.54 12.60 25.98
CA VAL A 65 -7.83 13.22 25.66
C VAL A 65 -8.94 12.67 26.58
N ASN A 66 -8.76 11.49 27.14
CA ASN A 66 -9.78 10.78 27.91
C ASN A 66 -10.27 11.65 29.10
N GLY A 67 -11.57 11.91 29.13
CA GLY A 67 -12.22 12.77 30.13
C GLY A 67 -12.24 14.27 29.81
N ASN A 68 -11.55 14.74 28.77
CA ASN A 68 -11.50 16.16 28.41
C ASN A 68 -12.01 16.40 26.98
N VAL A 69 -13.29 16.79 26.85
CA VAL A 69 -13.94 17.07 25.57
C VAL A 69 -13.22 18.17 24.78
N GLY A 70 -12.70 19.19 25.47
CA GLY A 70 -11.96 20.30 24.84
C GLY A 70 -10.66 19.83 24.19
N ALA A 71 -9.92 18.98 24.88
CA ALA A 71 -8.70 18.36 24.33
C ALA A 71 -9.05 17.46 23.13
N GLY A 72 -10.18 16.73 23.18
CA GLY A 72 -10.65 15.91 22.07
C GLY A 72 -10.90 16.71 20.79
N VAL A 73 -11.58 17.84 20.91
CA VAL A 73 -11.83 18.75 19.77
C VAL A 73 -10.54 19.36 19.25
N ALA A 74 -9.61 19.76 20.13
CA ALA A 74 -8.33 20.32 19.72
C ALA A 74 -7.48 19.30 18.94
N VAL A 75 -7.44 18.04 19.41
CA VAL A 75 -6.73 16.94 18.74
C VAL A 75 -7.37 16.61 17.39
N ALA A 76 -8.71 16.53 17.31
CA ALA A 76 -9.42 16.32 16.06
C ALA A 76 -9.13 17.44 15.05
N GLY A 77 -9.09 18.69 15.51
CA GLY A 77 -8.69 19.84 14.70
C GLY A 77 -7.24 19.74 14.20
N ALA A 78 -6.31 19.36 15.07
CA ALA A 78 -4.91 19.16 14.69
C ALA A 78 -4.75 18.04 13.65
N PHE A 79 -5.43 16.90 13.82
CA PHE A 79 -5.39 15.81 12.84
C PHE A 79 -5.99 16.20 11.49
N SER A 80 -7.01 17.07 11.46
CA SER A 80 -7.60 17.56 10.21
C SER A 80 -6.63 18.39 9.37
N LEU A 81 -5.63 19.01 10.00
CA LEU A 81 -4.56 19.78 9.34
C LEU A 81 -3.43 18.89 8.84
N VAL A 82 -3.31 17.64 9.34
CA VAL A 82 -2.33 16.68 8.86
C VAL A 82 -2.78 16.14 7.50
N ARG A 83 -2.43 16.88 6.46
CA ARG A 83 -2.66 16.44 5.09
C ARG A 83 -1.55 15.48 4.69
N PHE A 84 -1.89 14.22 4.49
CA PHE A 84 -0.99 13.27 3.84
C PHE A 84 -0.73 13.71 2.40
N ARG A 85 0.34 14.48 2.21
CA ARG A 85 0.72 15.05 0.91
C ARG A 85 1.50 14.06 0.02
N SER A 86 1.92 12.94 0.59
CA SER A 86 2.57 11.87 -0.16
C SER A 86 1.53 11.01 -0.85
N VAL A 87 1.85 10.64 -2.08
CA VAL A 87 1.03 9.73 -2.89
C VAL A 87 0.65 8.52 -2.03
N PRO A 88 -0.64 8.25 -1.86
CA PRO A 88 -1.06 7.07 -1.15
C PRO A 88 -0.48 5.86 -1.87
N GLY A 89 0.11 4.95 -1.11
CA GLY A 89 0.41 3.61 -1.57
C GLY A 89 -0.85 2.90 -2.07
N SER A 90 -0.81 1.63 -2.22
CA SER A 90 -1.99 0.85 -2.64
C SER A 90 -3.16 1.05 -1.67
N ALA A 91 -4.40 0.80 -2.13
CA ALA A 91 -5.59 0.88 -1.28
C ALA A 91 -5.46 0.01 -0.02
N SER A 92 -4.74 -1.11 -0.13
CA SER A 92 -4.46 -2.00 0.99
C SER A 92 -3.50 -1.39 2.03
N ASP A 93 -2.56 -0.52 1.62
CA ASP A 93 -1.65 0.16 2.55
C ASP A 93 -2.43 1.11 3.46
N MET A 94 -3.43 1.81 2.89
CA MET A 94 -4.34 2.63 3.68
C MET A 94 -5.16 1.79 4.67
N GLY A 95 -5.62 0.61 4.27
CA GLY A 95 -6.33 -0.31 5.15
C GLY A 95 -5.52 -0.69 6.39
N PHE A 96 -4.22 -0.97 6.23
CA PHE A 96 -3.33 -1.25 7.37
C PHE A 96 -3.11 -0.04 8.28
N VAL A 97 -3.00 1.16 7.72
CA VAL A 97 -2.89 2.41 8.51
C VAL A 97 -4.17 2.63 9.34
N PHE A 98 -5.37 2.45 8.75
CA PHE A 98 -6.63 2.55 9.47
C PHE A 98 -6.75 1.49 10.56
N LEU A 99 -6.36 0.24 10.30
CA LEU A 99 -6.35 -0.83 11.29
C LEU A 99 -5.41 -0.49 12.46
N ALA A 100 -4.21 0.01 12.18
CA ALA A 100 -3.27 0.44 13.20
C ALA A 100 -3.83 1.57 14.08
N MET A 101 -4.55 2.53 13.48
CA MET A 101 -5.25 3.59 14.23
C MET A 101 -6.36 3.02 15.11
N CYS A 102 -7.18 2.10 14.61
CA CYS A 102 -8.25 1.45 15.40
C CYS A 102 -7.69 0.70 16.61
N VAL A 103 -6.59 -0.03 16.43
CA VAL A 103 -5.92 -0.74 17.53
C VAL A 103 -5.38 0.24 18.56
N GLY A 104 -4.75 1.34 18.13
CA GLY A 104 -4.27 2.39 19.02
C GLY A 104 -5.38 3.06 19.80
N LEU A 105 -6.53 3.33 19.17
CA LEU A 105 -7.73 3.90 19.80
C LEU A 105 -8.27 2.96 20.90
N ALA A 106 -8.39 1.66 20.59
CA ALA A 106 -8.90 0.68 21.54
C ALA A 106 -7.95 0.53 22.76
N CYS A 107 -6.63 0.52 22.52
CA CYS A 107 -5.63 0.50 23.61
C CYS A 107 -5.69 1.78 24.45
N GLY A 108 -5.82 2.95 23.82
CA GLY A 108 -5.91 4.25 24.52
C GLY A 108 -7.16 4.40 25.38
N MET A 109 -8.25 3.74 25.01
CA MET A 109 -9.47 3.64 25.82
C MET A 109 -9.41 2.53 26.89
N GLY A 110 -8.31 1.77 26.96
CA GLY A 110 -8.15 0.67 27.90
C GLY A 110 -8.84 -0.65 27.50
N TYR A 111 -9.41 -0.76 26.30
CA TYR A 111 -10.06 -1.97 25.79
C TYR A 111 -9.04 -2.92 25.11
N LEU A 112 -8.08 -3.41 25.87
CA LEU A 112 -6.99 -4.26 25.36
C LEU A 112 -7.50 -5.55 24.69
N GLY A 113 -8.59 -6.15 25.22
CA GLY A 113 -9.22 -7.32 24.63
C GLY A 113 -9.80 -7.04 23.23
N VAL A 114 -10.42 -5.87 23.03
CA VAL A 114 -10.95 -5.45 21.73
C VAL A 114 -9.80 -5.21 20.75
N ALA A 115 -8.72 -4.54 21.20
CA ALA A 115 -7.54 -4.30 20.39
C ALA A 115 -6.90 -5.62 19.88
N GLY A 116 -6.75 -6.61 20.76
CA GLY A 116 -6.24 -7.93 20.38
C GLY A 116 -7.17 -8.65 19.40
N LEU A 117 -8.48 -8.66 19.66
CA LEU A 117 -9.47 -9.30 18.82
C LEU A 117 -9.51 -8.68 17.41
N THR A 118 -9.53 -7.34 17.31
CA THR A 118 -9.50 -6.65 16.02
C THR A 118 -8.22 -6.90 15.24
N THR A 119 -7.06 -6.93 15.92
CA THR A 119 -5.79 -7.25 15.28
C THR A 119 -5.80 -8.66 14.69
N VAL A 120 -6.29 -9.65 15.43
CA VAL A 120 -6.34 -11.06 14.96
C VAL A 120 -7.38 -11.21 13.86
N ALA A 121 -8.58 -10.68 14.04
CA ALA A 121 -9.68 -10.85 13.08
C ALA A 121 -9.38 -10.15 11.75
N VAL A 122 -9.02 -8.87 11.78
CA VAL A 122 -8.80 -8.08 10.56
C VAL A 122 -7.42 -8.37 9.96
N GLY A 123 -6.37 -8.47 10.78
CA GLY A 123 -5.04 -8.86 10.33
C GLY A 123 -5.01 -10.27 9.74
N GLY A 124 -5.72 -11.21 10.36
CA GLY A 124 -5.89 -12.56 9.85
C GLY A 124 -6.68 -12.60 8.53
N ALA A 125 -7.74 -11.81 8.40
CA ALA A 125 -8.48 -11.68 7.14
C ALA A 125 -7.57 -11.13 6.02
N TYR A 126 -6.80 -10.08 6.29
CA TYR A 126 -5.82 -9.56 5.31
C TYR A 126 -4.78 -10.60 4.90
N LEU A 127 -4.29 -11.40 5.86
CA LEU A 127 -3.34 -12.47 5.57
C LEU A 127 -4.00 -13.56 4.71
N ALA A 128 -5.22 -13.97 5.04
CA ALA A 128 -5.99 -14.96 4.30
C ALA A 128 -6.24 -14.51 2.85
N PHE A 129 -6.66 -13.26 2.65
CA PHE A 129 -6.81 -12.68 1.31
C PHE A 129 -5.49 -12.59 0.55
N SER A 130 -4.39 -12.27 1.23
CA SER A 130 -3.07 -12.25 0.62
C SER A 130 -2.63 -13.62 0.14
N LEU A 131 -2.87 -14.67 0.93
CA LEU A 131 -2.54 -16.04 0.56
C LEU A 131 -3.48 -16.58 -0.53
N ALA A 132 -4.76 -16.23 -0.49
CA ALA A 132 -5.73 -16.62 -1.52
C ALA A 132 -5.52 -15.87 -2.84
N GLY A 133 -5.09 -14.59 -2.78
CA GLY A 133 -4.84 -13.74 -3.95
C GLY A 133 -3.50 -13.99 -4.64
N SER A 134 -2.60 -14.77 -4.05
CA SER A 134 -1.31 -15.11 -4.66
C SER A 134 -1.41 -16.01 -5.91
N SER A 135 -2.63 -16.51 -6.23
CA SER A 135 -2.91 -17.19 -7.49
C SER A 135 -3.09 -16.25 -8.69
N LEU A 136 -3.33 -14.94 -8.45
CA LEU A 136 -3.22 -13.92 -9.49
C LEU A 136 -1.74 -13.54 -9.58
N ASP A 137 -1.07 -14.06 -10.57
CA ASP A 137 0.39 -14.04 -10.79
C ASP A 137 0.92 -12.61 -11.04
N GLU A 138 0.73 -11.75 -10.05
CA GLU A 138 1.10 -10.32 -10.05
C GLU A 138 2.63 -10.14 -10.14
N SER A 139 3.39 -11.19 -9.80
CA SER A 139 4.85 -11.19 -9.92
C SER A 139 5.33 -11.21 -11.38
N ARG A 140 4.45 -11.61 -12.33
CA ARG A 140 4.72 -11.64 -13.77
C ARG A 140 4.16 -10.44 -14.51
N ALA A 141 3.33 -9.63 -13.87
CA ALA A 141 2.82 -8.40 -14.47
C ALA A 141 3.96 -7.42 -14.74
N ARG A 142 4.07 -6.97 -15.97
CA ARG A 142 5.05 -6.00 -16.44
C ARG A 142 4.33 -4.84 -17.10
N THR A 143 4.86 -3.66 -16.90
CA THR A 143 4.44 -2.48 -17.67
C THR A 143 5.48 -2.21 -18.73
N LEU A 144 5.08 -2.38 -19.98
CA LEU A 144 5.91 -2.09 -21.15
C LEU A 144 5.50 -0.73 -21.71
N ARG A 145 6.47 0.15 -21.88
CA ARG A 145 6.28 1.45 -22.55
C ARG A 145 7.09 1.44 -23.85
N ILE A 146 6.43 1.77 -24.94
CA ILE A 146 7.04 1.83 -26.28
C ILE A 146 6.79 3.22 -26.83
N THR A 147 7.84 3.90 -27.28
CA THR A 147 7.74 5.14 -28.04
C THR A 147 7.76 4.80 -29.50
N VAL A 148 6.82 5.35 -30.27
CA VAL A 148 6.70 5.14 -31.74
C VAL A 148 6.54 6.48 -32.43
N PRO A 149 7.04 6.65 -33.67
CA PRO A 149 6.81 7.84 -34.47
C PRO A 149 5.35 7.90 -34.96
N GLU A 150 4.86 9.09 -35.29
CA GLU A 150 3.48 9.34 -35.71
C GLU A 150 3.12 8.65 -37.05
N ASP A 151 4.11 8.47 -37.91
CA ASP A 151 3.95 7.83 -39.23
C ASP A 151 3.80 6.31 -39.17
N LEU A 152 3.99 5.68 -38.02
CA LEU A 152 3.89 4.25 -37.80
C LEU A 152 2.49 3.85 -37.27
N ASP A 153 1.81 2.97 -38.00
CA ASP A 153 0.57 2.37 -37.49
C ASP A 153 0.87 1.33 -36.40
N TYR A 154 0.71 1.77 -35.16
CA TYR A 154 0.99 0.97 -33.98
C TYR A 154 -0.09 -0.03 -33.60
N THR A 155 -1.26 -0.01 -34.26
CA THR A 155 -2.45 -0.79 -33.86
C THR A 155 -2.23 -2.29 -33.92
N THR A 156 -1.46 -2.78 -34.88
CA THR A 156 -1.18 -4.20 -35.07
C THR A 156 0.32 -4.53 -35.10
N LEU A 157 1.17 -3.50 -35.09
CA LEU A 157 2.62 -3.64 -35.30
C LEU A 157 3.31 -4.55 -34.30
N PHE A 158 2.80 -4.60 -33.06
CA PHE A 158 3.44 -5.31 -31.96
C PHE A 158 2.69 -6.59 -31.55
N ASP A 159 1.52 -6.89 -32.12
CA ASP A 159 0.66 -8.00 -31.67
C ASP A 159 1.34 -9.35 -31.81
N ASP A 160 2.07 -9.58 -32.91
CA ASP A 160 2.77 -10.84 -33.16
C ASP A 160 4.00 -11.01 -32.23
N VAL A 161 4.70 -9.92 -31.89
CA VAL A 161 5.81 -9.95 -30.95
C VAL A 161 5.27 -10.21 -29.55
N LEU A 162 4.28 -9.42 -29.14
CA LEU A 162 3.67 -9.57 -27.82
C LEU A 162 3.05 -10.96 -27.64
N GLY A 163 2.42 -11.53 -28.68
CA GLY A 163 1.87 -12.89 -28.65
C GLY A 163 2.91 -14.00 -28.46
N ARG A 164 4.18 -13.76 -28.80
CA ARG A 164 5.27 -14.74 -28.60
C ARG A 164 5.88 -14.70 -27.20
N TYR A 165 6.04 -13.51 -26.64
CA TYR A 165 6.74 -13.29 -25.38
C TYR A 165 5.81 -13.08 -24.18
N ALA A 166 4.53 -12.73 -24.40
CA ALA A 166 3.56 -12.50 -23.36
C ALA A 166 2.41 -13.51 -23.43
N LYS A 167 1.95 -13.99 -22.28
CA LYS A 167 0.76 -14.82 -22.13
C LYS A 167 -0.52 -13.97 -22.32
N THR A 168 -0.48 -12.75 -21.79
CA THR A 168 -1.51 -11.74 -21.96
C THR A 168 -0.86 -10.39 -22.20
N SER A 169 -1.43 -9.60 -23.11
CA SER A 169 -1.01 -8.23 -23.37
C SER A 169 -2.22 -7.34 -23.54
N ARG A 170 -2.25 -6.20 -22.89
CA ARG A 170 -3.33 -5.21 -22.97
C ARG A 170 -2.76 -3.82 -23.15
N LEU A 171 -3.19 -3.12 -24.19
CA LEU A 171 -2.90 -1.70 -24.34
C LEU A 171 -3.70 -0.89 -23.30
N ALA A 172 -3.02 -0.33 -22.32
CA ALA A 172 -3.64 0.39 -21.21
C ALA A 172 -3.77 1.89 -21.47
N CYS A 173 -2.83 2.48 -22.22
CA CYS A 173 -2.83 3.92 -22.48
C CYS A 173 -2.03 4.26 -23.73
N VAL A 174 -2.52 5.24 -24.48
CA VAL A 174 -1.80 5.89 -25.58
C VAL A 174 -1.70 7.38 -25.25
N LYS A 175 -0.50 7.95 -25.29
CA LYS A 175 -0.27 9.38 -25.09
C LYS A 175 0.52 9.93 -26.27
N THR A 176 0.17 11.12 -26.73
CA THR A 176 1.01 11.88 -27.66
C THR A 176 2.12 12.59 -26.90
N ALA A 177 3.29 12.67 -27.50
CA ALA A 177 4.45 13.36 -26.96
C ALA A 177 5.14 14.19 -28.04
N ASN A 178 6.02 15.08 -27.63
CA ASN A 178 6.82 15.89 -28.55
C ASN A 178 5.98 16.61 -29.62
N MET A 179 4.99 17.40 -29.16
CA MET A 179 4.05 18.15 -30.02
C MET A 179 3.26 17.30 -31.05
N GLY A 180 3.04 16.00 -30.71
CA GLY A 180 2.27 15.08 -31.54
C GLY A 180 3.11 14.16 -32.44
N SER A 181 4.40 14.43 -32.62
CA SER A 181 5.29 13.66 -33.51
C SER A 181 5.63 12.24 -32.99
N LEU A 182 5.30 11.95 -31.75
CA LEU A 182 5.54 10.65 -31.12
C LEU A 182 4.30 10.18 -30.35
N TYR A 183 4.06 8.87 -30.36
CA TYR A 183 3.13 8.20 -29.47
C TYR A 183 3.90 7.44 -28.40
N LYS A 184 3.45 7.53 -27.15
CA LYS A 184 3.89 6.70 -26.02
C LYS A 184 2.79 5.69 -25.70
N LEU A 185 3.03 4.45 -26.02
CA LEU A 185 2.14 3.32 -25.76
C LEU A 185 2.49 2.69 -24.43
N ARG A 186 1.51 2.41 -23.60
CA ARG A 186 1.69 1.65 -22.36
C ARG A 186 0.87 0.38 -22.44
N TYR A 187 1.59 -0.74 -22.44
CA TYR A 187 1.00 -2.07 -22.34
C TYR A 187 1.18 -2.64 -20.94
N GLU A 188 0.14 -3.29 -20.46
CA GLU A 188 0.19 -4.19 -19.32
C GLU A 188 0.31 -5.60 -19.89
N LEU A 189 1.36 -6.31 -19.50
CA LEU A 189 1.62 -7.65 -20.04
C LEU A 189 2.05 -8.61 -18.93
N GLU A 190 1.68 -9.88 -19.11
CA GLU A 190 2.15 -10.99 -18.31
C GLU A 190 3.13 -11.80 -19.16
N MET A 191 4.40 -11.85 -18.73
CA MET A 191 5.42 -12.58 -19.49
C MET A 191 5.14 -14.07 -19.53
N ALA A 192 5.37 -14.69 -20.68
CA ALA A 192 5.31 -16.13 -20.81
C ALA A 192 6.43 -16.80 -19.97
N PRO A 193 6.21 -18.00 -19.41
CA PRO A 193 7.24 -18.73 -18.68
C PRO A 193 8.49 -18.97 -19.54
N GLY A 194 9.65 -18.48 -19.08
CA GLY A 194 10.91 -18.65 -19.79
C GLY A 194 11.19 -17.68 -20.94
N ALA A 195 10.28 -16.72 -21.20
CA ALA A 195 10.53 -15.68 -22.20
C ALA A 195 11.64 -14.73 -21.76
N SER A 196 12.53 -14.38 -22.71
CA SER A 196 13.65 -13.46 -22.48
C SER A 196 13.17 -12.01 -22.63
N GLU A 197 13.28 -11.22 -21.54
CA GLU A 197 12.96 -9.78 -21.56
C GLU A 197 13.87 -9.02 -22.53
N ARG A 198 15.11 -9.43 -22.66
CA ARG A 198 16.08 -8.81 -23.55
C ARG A 198 15.69 -9.00 -25.03
N GLU A 199 15.33 -10.22 -25.41
CA GLU A 199 14.92 -10.52 -26.78
C GLU A 199 13.63 -9.77 -27.15
N LEU A 200 12.68 -9.68 -26.22
CA LEU A 200 11.47 -8.87 -26.40
C LEU A 200 11.81 -7.40 -26.69
N ILE A 201 12.68 -6.80 -25.87
CA ILE A 201 13.09 -5.41 -26.04
C ILE A 201 13.83 -5.21 -27.36
N ASP A 202 14.75 -6.10 -27.71
CA ASP A 202 15.54 -6.01 -28.94
C ASP A 202 14.62 -6.10 -30.18
N GLU A 203 13.65 -7.01 -30.19
CA GLU A 203 12.71 -7.16 -31.28
C GLU A 203 11.76 -5.96 -31.41
N LEU A 204 11.27 -5.42 -30.30
CA LEU A 204 10.45 -4.22 -30.30
C LEU A 204 11.23 -3.00 -30.84
N ARG A 205 12.51 -2.88 -30.49
CA ARG A 205 13.39 -1.78 -30.98
C ARG A 205 13.60 -1.85 -32.48
N CYS A 206 13.66 -3.03 -33.07
CA CYS A 206 13.76 -3.17 -34.52
C CYS A 206 12.51 -2.65 -35.25
N ARG A 207 11.35 -2.62 -34.59
CA ARG A 207 10.07 -2.23 -35.21
C ARG A 207 9.65 -0.80 -34.91
N ASN A 208 10.08 -0.22 -33.79
CA ASN A 208 9.70 1.12 -33.39
C ASN A 208 10.64 2.23 -33.90
N GLY A 209 11.52 1.93 -34.84
CA GLY A 209 12.53 2.88 -35.33
C GLY A 209 13.67 3.14 -34.33
N ASN A 210 14.00 2.17 -33.50
CA ASN A 210 15.04 2.20 -32.47
C ASN A 210 14.84 3.32 -31.41
N LEU A 211 13.57 3.70 -31.18
CA LEU A 211 13.20 4.65 -30.12
C LEU A 211 13.17 3.97 -28.75
N GLU A 212 12.90 4.74 -27.72
CA GLU A 212 12.88 4.28 -26.33
C GLU A 212 11.84 3.16 -26.12
N VAL A 213 12.30 2.06 -25.52
CA VAL A 213 11.46 0.98 -24.99
C VAL A 213 11.86 0.75 -23.54
N SER A 214 10.90 0.77 -22.62
CA SER A 214 11.15 0.48 -21.21
C SER A 214 10.20 -0.59 -20.68
N LEU A 215 10.74 -1.54 -19.94
CA LEU A 215 10.00 -2.61 -19.28
C LEU A 215 10.17 -2.44 -17.76
N SER A 216 9.06 -2.22 -17.06
CA SER A 216 9.05 -2.01 -15.61
C SER A 216 8.37 -3.16 -14.89
N TYR A 217 8.86 -3.48 -13.69
CA TYR A 217 8.30 -4.50 -12.82
C TYR A 217 7.18 -3.88 -11.97
N GLY A 218 5.97 -4.46 -12.01
CA GLY A 218 4.80 -4.00 -11.27
C GLY A 218 4.07 -2.84 -11.95
N GLU A 219 2.94 -2.43 -11.36
CA GLU A 219 2.23 -1.22 -11.80
C GLU A 219 3.15 -0.01 -11.67
N ALA A 220 3.43 0.64 -12.77
CA ALA A 220 4.03 1.96 -12.72
C ALA A 220 3.01 2.89 -12.05
N THR A 221 3.21 3.15 -10.76
CA THR A 221 2.50 4.20 -10.02
C THR A 221 2.63 5.47 -10.85
N GLY A 222 1.51 5.94 -11.38
CA GLY A 222 1.48 7.10 -12.24
C GLY A 222 2.13 8.29 -11.54
N ASN A 223 3.23 8.73 -12.04
CA ASN A 223 3.68 10.12 -12.13
C ASN A 223 5.16 10.15 -12.52
N GLU A 224 5.43 10.00 -13.81
CA GLU A 224 6.52 10.77 -14.39
C GLU A 224 5.89 11.61 -15.49
N LEU A 225 5.77 12.91 -15.16
CA LEU A 225 5.47 14.01 -16.05
C LEU A 225 6.60 14.19 -17.07
#